data_2b1f0c629e66bfc04e889899f47679ee
#
_entry.id   2b1f0c629e66bfc04e889899f47679ee
#
_cell.length_a   1.000
_cell.length_b   1.000
_cell.length_c   1.000
_cell.angle_alpha   90.00
_cell.angle_beta   90.00
_cell.angle_gamma   90.00
#
_symmetry.space_group_name_H-M   'P 1'
#
loop_
_entity.id
_entity.type
_entity.pdbx_description
1 polymer ?
#
loop_
_entity_poly.entity_id
_entity_poly.type
_entity_poly.pdbx_seq_one_letter_code
_entity_poly.pdbx_strand_id
1 'polypeptide(L)'
;MHWFCRLKSFTMSSLRVGTITVIGRDKSGVVAKVTHCLFVQGANILALEEQVTRGQFSMTLQASWPASRWNPKWIQADLKDLANALGMEIKVNFNPSHGRQRMALFASLEPHAPEGLLEAVAKRTLKADPVVMISNHKSLQKIARKHQVPFRHVDWSQRQQAEKKTLEWMESYQVDFIVLARFMKILSPTFVWHFKNRIINIHPSLLPSFPG
;
A
#
# COMPACT_ATOMS: atom_id res chain seq x y z
N MET A 1 -11.00 -45.16 27.74
CA MET A 1 -11.56 -43.80 27.66
C MET A 1 -10.64 -42.95 26.78
N HIS A 2 -10.91 -42.91 25.46
CA HIS A 2 -10.07 -42.21 24.48
C HIS A 2 -10.72 -40.85 24.16
N TRP A 3 -10.11 -39.80 24.63
CA TRP A 3 -10.45 -38.44 24.21
C TRP A 3 -9.65 -38.11 22.93
N PHE A 4 -10.25 -38.35 21.78
CA PHE A 4 -9.79 -37.79 20.49
C PHE A 4 -10.25 -36.36 20.39
N CYS A 5 -9.35 -35.42 20.69
CA CYS A 5 -9.54 -34.03 20.37
C CYS A 5 -9.47 -33.86 18.84
N ARG A 6 -10.63 -33.73 18.20
CA ARG A 6 -10.75 -33.44 16.75
C ARG A 6 -10.31 -32.02 16.52
N LEU A 7 -9.02 -31.81 16.25
CA LEU A 7 -8.52 -30.57 15.66
C LEU A 7 -9.21 -30.41 14.30
N LYS A 8 -10.26 -29.58 14.25
CA LYS A 8 -10.80 -29.10 12.97
C LYS A 8 -9.66 -28.34 12.30
N SER A 9 -9.16 -28.84 11.19
CA SER A 9 -8.27 -28.12 10.29
C SER A 9 -8.98 -26.85 9.83
N PHE A 10 -8.62 -25.74 10.42
CA PHE A 10 -9.08 -24.42 10.00
C PHE A 10 -8.42 -24.13 8.66
N THR A 11 -9.14 -24.37 7.57
CA THR A 11 -8.67 -24.04 6.22
C THR A 11 -8.47 -22.54 6.14
N MET A 12 -7.23 -22.09 5.98
CA MET A 12 -6.84 -20.66 5.82
C MET A 12 -7.53 -19.96 4.63
N SER A 13 -8.30 -20.67 3.82
CA SER A 13 -8.99 -20.13 2.64
C SER A 13 -10.25 -19.29 2.94
N SER A 14 -10.66 -19.18 4.22
CA SER A 14 -11.90 -18.45 4.61
C SER A 14 -11.66 -17.09 5.26
N LEU A 15 -10.42 -16.71 5.54
CA LEU A 15 -10.11 -15.42 6.14
C LEU A 15 -9.89 -14.34 5.07
N ARG A 16 -10.47 -13.17 5.29
CA ARG A 16 -10.25 -11.97 4.48
C ARG A 16 -9.31 -11.04 5.24
N VAL A 17 -8.28 -10.58 4.57
CA VAL A 17 -7.25 -9.74 5.17
C VAL A 17 -7.34 -8.33 4.59
N GLY A 18 -7.18 -7.34 5.46
CA GLY A 18 -7.07 -5.94 5.08
C GLY A 18 -5.93 -5.26 5.83
N THR A 19 -5.38 -4.23 5.21
CA THR A 19 -4.38 -3.34 5.80
C THR A 19 -5.02 -1.99 6.07
N ILE A 20 -4.98 -1.54 7.31
CA ILE A 20 -5.49 -0.27 7.77
C ILE A 20 -4.29 0.66 8.03
N THR A 21 -4.32 1.86 7.44
CA THR A 21 -3.31 2.90 7.67
C THR A 21 -3.98 4.08 8.32
N VAL A 22 -3.40 4.58 9.41
CA VAL A 22 -3.89 5.74 10.18
C VAL A 22 -2.78 6.79 10.21
N ILE A 23 -3.07 8.01 9.76
CA ILE A 23 -2.12 9.11 9.71
C ILE A 23 -2.79 10.38 10.24
N GLY A 24 -2.09 11.11 11.10
CA GLY A 24 -2.58 12.40 11.60
C GLY A 24 -1.72 12.96 12.72
N ARG A 25 -2.19 14.02 13.35
CA ARG A 25 -1.52 14.60 14.50
C ARG A 25 -1.59 13.63 15.68
N ASP A 26 -0.47 13.47 16.40
CA ASP A 26 -0.42 12.60 17.57
C ASP A 26 -1.39 13.04 18.67
N LYS A 27 -2.09 12.08 19.24
CA LYS A 27 -2.97 12.24 20.39
C LYS A 27 -3.24 10.90 21.07
N SER A 28 -3.52 10.96 22.36
CA SER A 28 -3.82 9.78 23.16
C SER A 28 -5.09 9.06 22.70
N GLY A 29 -5.09 7.72 22.83
CA GLY A 29 -6.27 6.88 22.59
C GLY A 29 -6.53 6.52 21.14
N VAL A 30 -5.68 6.90 20.18
CA VAL A 30 -5.84 6.54 18.75
C VAL A 30 -5.82 5.03 18.58
N VAL A 31 -4.77 4.37 19.07
CA VAL A 31 -4.62 2.90 18.97
C VAL A 31 -5.84 2.21 19.58
N ALA A 32 -6.22 2.59 20.81
CA ALA A 32 -7.35 1.98 21.50
C ALA A 32 -8.67 2.09 20.73
N LYS A 33 -8.96 3.26 20.15
CA LYS A 33 -10.19 3.48 19.38
C LYS A 33 -10.20 2.70 18.07
N VAL A 34 -9.09 2.67 17.36
CA VAL A 34 -8.98 1.92 16.10
C VAL A 34 -9.09 0.42 16.34
N THR A 35 -8.36 -0.10 17.33
CA THR A 35 -8.41 -1.54 17.66
C THR A 35 -9.76 -1.96 18.21
N HIS A 36 -10.43 -1.11 18.98
CA HIS A 36 -11.80 -1.34 19.46
C HIS A 36 -12.81 -1.39 18.29
N CYS A 37 -12.72 -0.47 17.35
CA CYS A 37 -13.56 -0.47 16.15
C CYS A 37 -13.43 -1.81 15.39
N LEU A 38 -12.21 -2.28 15.17
CA LEU A 38 -11.94 -3.55 14.51
C LEU A 38 -12.44 -4.76 15.34
N PHE A 39 -12.28 -4.71 16.65
CA PHE A 39 -12.78 -5.74 17.57
C PHE A 39 -14.31 -5.90 17.46
N VAL A 40 -15.06 -4.81 17.48
CA VAL A 40 -16.52 -4.82 17.33
C VAL A 40 -16.95 -5.44 15.99
N GLN A 41 -16.19 -5.21 14.94
CA GLN A 41 -16.39 -5.84 13.63
C GLN A 41 -16.00 -7.32 13.59
N GLY A 42 -15.43 -7.86 14.67
CA GLY A 42 -14.97 -9.26 14.78
C GLY A 42 -13.69 -9.54 14.02
N ALA A 43 -12.86 -8.51 13.84
CA ALA A 43 -11.54 -8.68 13.26
C ALA A 43 -10.55 -9.24 14.29
N ASN A 44 -9.60 -10.03 13.79
CA ASN A 44 -8.39 -10.40 14.51
C ASN A 44 -7.21 -9.59 13.99
N ILE A 45 -6.43 -8.99 14.90
CA ILE A 45 -5.24 -8.21 14.54
C ILE A 45 -4.08 -9.18 14.31
N LEU A 46 -3.49 -9.10 13.13
CA LEU A 46 -2.35 -9.95 12.73
C LEU A 46 -1.02 -9.26 12.97
N ALA A 47 -0.95 -7.94 12.73
CA ALA A 47 0.23 -7.13 12.95
C ALA A 47 -0.20 -5.68 13.23
N LEU A 48 0.56 -4.98 14.05
CA LEU A 48 0.39 -3.57 14.33
C LEU A 48 1.77 -2.94 14.48
N GLU A 49 2.01 -1.88 13.75
CA GLU A 49 3.18 -1.06 13.86
C GLU A 49 2.76 0.40 13.95
N GLU A 50 3.33 1.13 14.90
CA GLU A 50 3.08 2.55 15.06
C GLU A 50 4.38 3.33 15.17
N GLN A 51 4.32 4.60 14.84
CA GLN A 51 5.43 5.53 14.99
C GLN A 51 4.93 6.94 15.19
N VAL A 52 5.52 7.64 16.16
CA VAL A 52 5.36 9.09 16.32
C VAL A 52 6.66 9.79 15.94
N THR A 53 6.58 10.70 14.98
CA THR A 53 7.73 11.47 14.53
C THR A 53 7.35 12.93 14.44
N ARG A 54 7.98 13.78 15.25
CA ARG A 54 7.75 15.24 15.28
C ARG A 54 6.26 15.61 15.44
N GLY A 55 5.54 14.90 16.33
CA GLY A 55 4.12 15.12 16.57
C GLY A 55 3.17 14.59 15.50
N GLN A 56 3.70 13.89 14.50
CA GLN A 56 2.92 13.18 13.50
C GLN A 56 2.83 11.71 13.89
N PHE A 57 1.61 11.22 14.07
CA PHE A 57 1.30 9.81 14.32
C PHE A 57 1.09 9.07 13.00
N SER A 58 1.66 7.90 12.87
CA SER A 58 1.34 6.96 11.82
C SER A 58 1.22 5.55 12.38
N MET A 59 0.20 4.81 11.96
CA MET A 59 0.00 3.42 12.33
C MET A 59 -0.39 2.61 11.09
N THR A 60 0.21 1.43 10.95
CA THR A 60 -0.21 0.42 9.98
C THR A 60 -0.62 -0.83 10.74
N LEU A 61 -1.80 -1.33 10.46
CA LEU A 61 -2.38 -2.48 11.11
C LEU A 61 -2.87 -3.48 10.06
N GLN A 62 -2.53 -4.74 10.21
CA GLN A 62 -3.12 -5.82 9.43
C GLN A 62 -4.17 -6.53 10.26
N ALA A 63 -5.36 -6.71 9.71
CA ALA A 63 -6.44 -7.41 10.36
C ALA A 63 -7.06 -8.46 9.43
N SER A 64 -7.63 -9.51 10.02
CA SER A 64 -8.35 -10.55 9.30
C SER A 64 -9.76 -10.68 9.82
N TRP A 65 -10.71 -10.92 8.92
CA TRP A 65 -12.11 -11.18 9.24
C TRP A 65 -12.52 -12.56 8.77
N PRO A 66 -13.32 -13.29 9.55
CA PRO A 66 -13.97 -14.49 9.07
C PRO A 66 -14.98 -14.15 7.96
N ALA A 67 -15.16 -15.03 6.99
CA ALA A 67 -16.05 -14.81 5.85
C ALA A 67 -17.49 -14.45 6.28
N SER A 68 -17.95 -14.97 7.43
CA SER A 68 -19.28 -14.69 7.99
C SER A 68 -19.46 -13.25 8.49
N ARG A 69 -18.38 -12.54 8.79
CA ARG A 69 -18.40 -11.14 9.22
C ARG A 69 -17.77 -10.19 8.19
N TRP A 70 -17.44 -10.71 7.02
CA TRP A 70 -16.81 -9.93 5.98
C TRP A 70 -17.79 -9.04 5.25
N ASN A 71 -17.78 -7.76 5.55
CA ASN A 71 -18.51 -6.74 4.81
C ASN A 71 -17.62 -5.51 4.58
N PRO A 72 -16.92 -5.44 3.44
CA PRO A 72 -15.99 -4.36 3.18
C PRO A 72 -16.63 -2.97 3.19
N LYS A 73 -17.90 -2.84 2.79
CA LYS A 73 -18.61 -1.55 2.80
C LYS A 73 -18.84 -1.04 4.23
N TRP A 74 -19.25 -1.93 5.14
CA TRP A 74 -19.45 -1.55 6.55
C TRP A 74 -18.11 -1.25 7.22
N ILE A 75 -17.09 -2.07 6.99
CA ILE A 75 -15.76 -1.84 7.54
C ILE A 75 -15.23 -0.46 7.10
N GLN A 76 -15.40 -0.11 5.83
CA GLN A 76 -15.00 1.20 5.32
C GLN A 76 -15.81 2.35 5.93
N ALA A 77 -17.12 2.18 6.08
CA ALA A 77 -17.99 3.20 6.68
C ALA A 77 -17.59 3.49 8.13
N ASP A 78 -17.48 2.45 8.97
CA ASP A 78 -17.11 2.60 10.37
C ASP A 78 -15.73 3.24 10.54
N LEU A 79 -14.75 2.84 9.73
CA LEU A 79 -13.41 3.44 9.75
C LEU A 79 -13.41 4.89 9.25
N LYS A 80 -14.29 5.24 8.32
CA LYS A 80 -14.47 6.62 7.86
C LYS A 80 -15.08 7.51 8.95
N ASP A 81 -16.09 7.00 9.66
CA ASP A 81 -16.72 7.72 10.78
C ASP A 81 -15.71 7.92 11.92
N LEU A 82 -14.92 6.89 12.21
CA LEU A 82 -13.82 6.99 13.19
C LEU A 82 -12.76 8.00 12.76
N ALA A 83 -12.40 8.04 11.47
CA ALA A 83 -11.46 9.02 10.91
C ALA A 83 -11.95 10.45 11.15
N ASN A 84 -13.22 10.72 10.89
CA ASN A 84 -13.86 12.01 11.13
C ASN A 84 -13.84 12.38 12.63
N ALA A 85 -14.22 11.44 13.50
CA ALA A 85 -14.23 11.64 14.94
C ALA A 85 -12.82 11.89 15.52
N LEU A 86 -11.81 11.29 14.92
CA LEU A 86 -10.42 11.48 15.32
C LEU A 86 -9.78 12.68 14.62
N GLY A 87 -10.35 13.25 13.56
CA GLY A 87 -9.69 14.25 12.72
C GLY A 87 -8.37 13.71 12.14
N MET A 88 -8.34 12.44 11.73
CA MET A 88 -7.20 11.74 11.17
C MET A 88 -7.57 11.10 9.84
N GLU A 89 -6.58 10.82 9.02
CA GLU A 89 -6.79 10.03 7.81
C GLU A 89 -6.72 8.54 8.17
N ILE A 90 -7.79 7.77 7.87
CA ILE A 90 -7.81 6.32 7.99
C ILE A 90 -8.16 5.74 6.63
N LYS A 91 -7.25 4.94 6.10
CA LYS A 91 -7.45 4.19 4.86
C LYS A 91 -7.45 2.69 5.14
N VAL A 92 -8.33 1.94 4.48
CA VAL A 92 -8.32 0.49 4.49
C VAL A 92 -8.18 -0.05 3.08
N ASN A 93 -7.22 -0.95 2.89
CA ASN A 93 -7.04 -1.71 1.67
C ASN A 93 -7.29 -3.18 1.97
N PHE A 94 -8.22 -3.75 1.26
CA PHE A 94 -8.49 -5.18 1.33
C PHE A 94 -7.67 -5.92 0.28
N ASN A 95 -6.96 -6.96 0.69
CA ASN A 95 -6.30 -7.83 -0.27
C ASN A 95 -7.35 -8.41 -1.22
N PRO A 96 -7.18 -8.29 -2.53
CA PRO A 96 -8.11 -8.89 -3.47
C PRO A 96 -8.16 -10.39 -3.22
N SER A 97 -9.35 -10.92 -3.00
CA SER A 97 -9.56 -12.35 -2.71
C SER A 97 -9.15 -13.24 -3.88
N HIS A 98 -9.18 -12.70 -5.09
CA HIS A 98 -8.75 -13.32 -6.34
C HIS A 98 -8.39 -12.19 -7.31
N GLY A 99 -7.13 -12.14 -7.75
CA GLY A 99 -6.70 -11.13 -8.71
C GLY A 99 -5.20 -10.81 -8.60
N ARG A 100 -4.71 -10.09 -9.59
CA ARG A 100 -3.35 -9.55 -9.56
C ARG A 100 -3.36 -8.25 -8.78
N GLN A 101 -2.33 -8.03 -7.96
CA GLN A 101 -2.15 -6.76 -7.26
C GLN A 101 -1.86 -5.64 -8.26
N ARG A 102 -2.47 -4.49 -8.05
CA ARG A 102 -2.38 -3.29 -8.91
C ARG A 102 -1.11 -2.53 -8.56
N MET A 103 -0.16 -2.57 -9.48
CA MET A 103 1.19 -2.04 -9.31
C MET A 103 1.31 -0.64 -9.92
N ALA A 104 1.80 0.33 -9.15
CA ALA A 104 2.34 1.57 -9.71
C ALA A 104 3.86 1.43 -9.88
N LEU A 105 4.36 1.80 -11.04
CA LEU A 105 5.76 1.75 -11.38
C LEU A 105 6.35 3.16 -11.43
N PHE A 106 7.27 3.47 -10.51
CA PHE A 106 7.96 4.75 -10.49
C PHE A 106 9.37 4.59 -11.08
N ALA A 107 9.72 5.44 -12.00
CA ALA A 107 11.04 5.44 -12.59
C ALA A 107 11.50 6.86 -12.92
N SER A 108 12.82 7.11 -12.92
CA SER A 108 13.39 8.37 -13.37
C SER A 108 13.80 8.30 -14.86
N LEU A 109 15.08 8.21 -15.14
CA LEU A 109 15.59 8.32 -16.51
C LEU A 109 15.90 6.96 -17.12
N GLU A 110 16.38 6.00 -16.32
CA GLU A 110 16.89 4.71 -16.78
C GLU A 110 15.79 3.74 -17.21
N PRO A 111 15.83 3.22 -18.44
CA PRO A 111 14.77 2.39 -18.99
C PRO A 111 14.82 0.92 -18.53
N HIS A 112 15.99 0.37 -18.24
CA HIS A 112 16.18 -1.08 -18.04
C HIS A 112 15.33 -1.68 -16.94
N ALA A 113 15.29 -1.04 -15.76
CA ALA A 113 14.55 -1.58 -14.62
C ALA A 113 13.03 -1.57 -14.86
N PRO A 114 12.40 -0.46 -15.29
CA PRO A 114 10.97 -0.45 -15.57
C PRO A 114 10.61 -1.34 -16.77
N GLU A 115 11.41 -1.39 -17.82
CA GLU A 115 11.15 -2.25 -18.99
C GLU A 115 11.23 -3.73 -18.62
N GLY A 116 12.26 -4.15 -17.87
CA GLY A 116 12.40 -5.53 -17.40
C GLY A 116 11.22 -5.99 -16.52
N LEU A 117 10.70 -5.11 -15.67
CA LEU A 117 9.50 -5.41 -14.87
C LEU A 117 8.26 -5.57 -15.74
N LEU A 118 8.05 -4.68 -16.70
CA LEU A 118 6.90 -4.75 -17.62
C LEU A 118 6.98 -5.99 -18.53
N GLU A 119 8.18 -6.37 -18.97
CA GLU A 119 8.39 -7.64 -19.70
C GLU A 119 8.09 -8.86 -18.82
N ALA A 120 8.51 -8.87 -17.56
CA ALA A 120 8.20 -9.95 -16.62
C ALA A 120 6.68 -10.11 -16.40
N VAL A 121 5.94 -9.00 -16.36
CA VAL A 121 4.48 -9.03 -16.32
C VAL A 121 3.91 -9.60 -17.62
N ALA A 122 4.38 -9.14 -18.78
CA ALA A 122 3.93 -9.62 -20.08
C ALA A 122 4.19 -11.13 -20.27
N LYS A 123 5.35 -11.61 -19.82
CA LYS A 123 5.74 -13.04 -19.80
C LYS A 123 5.01 -13.85 -18.69
N ARG A 124 4.17 -13.21 -17.87
CA ARG A 124 3.45 -13.81 -16.73
C ARG A 124 4.36 -14.41 -15.64
N THR A 125 5.64 -14.08 -15.63
CA THR A 125 6.56 -14.46 -14.54
C THR A 125 6.37 -13.60 -13.30
N LEU A 126 5.91 -12.35 -13.46
CA LEU A 126 5.47 -11.48 -12.39
C LEU A 126 3.94 -11.37 -12.40
N LYS A 127 3.30 -11.81 -11.29
CA LYS A 127 1.84 -11.80 -11.12
C LYS A 127 1.34 -10.46 -10.56
N ALA A 128 1.58 -9.37 -11.27
CA ALA A 128 1.10 -8.03 -10.95
C ALA A 128 0.34 -7.43 -12.15
N ASP A 129 -0.46 -6.39 -11.88
CA ASP A 129 -1.15 -5.59 -12.89
C ASP A 129 -0.58 -4.16 -12.87
N PRO A 130 0.28 -3.77 -13.82
CA PRO A 130 0.85 -2.44 -13.88
C PRO A 130 -0.21 -1.43 -14.35
N VAL A 131 -0.82 -0.72 -13.41
CA VAL A 131 -1.95 0.17 -13.68
C VAL A 131 -1.55 1.59 -14.00
N VAL A 132 -0.34 1.99 -13.62
CA VAL A 132 0.23 3.30 -13.95
C VAL A 132 1.74 3.30 -13.86
N MET A 133 2.39 4.03 -14.77
CA MET A 133 3.81 4.36 -14.71
C MET A 133 3.97 5.85 -14.46
N ILE A 134 4.74 6.20 -13.44
CA ILE A 134 4.99 7.58 -13.03
C ILE A 134 6.46 7.90 -13.22
N SER A 135 6.76 9.03 -13.84
CA SER A 135 8.13 9.48 -14.03
C SER A 135 8.24 10.99 -13.96
N ASN A 136 9.38 11.46 -13.47
CA ASN A 136 9.79 12.85 -13.57
C ASN A 136 10.48 13.19 -14.91
N HIS A 137 10.56 12.22 -15.84
CA HIS A 137 11.07 12.38 -17.20
C HIS A 137 10.09 11.83 -18.23
N LYS A 138 9.85 12.57 -19.29
CA LYS A 138 8.94 12.16 -20.38
C LYS A 138 9.52 11.04 -21.27
N SER A 139 10.83 10.82 -21.23
CA SER A 139 11.54 9.83 -22.06
C SER A 139 10.97 8.41 -21.93
N LEU A 140 10.50 8.05 -20.73
CA LEU A 140 9.95 6.71 -20.45
C LEU A 140 8.51 6.50 -20.94
N GLN A 141 7.86 7.55 -21.47
CA GLN A 141 6.49 7.43 -22.01
C GLN A 141 6.41 6.41 -23.16
N LYS A 142 7.49 6.25 -23.94
CA LYS A 142 7.54 5.27 -25.03
C LYS A 142 7.43 3.84 -24.49
N ILE A 143 8.10 3.54 -23.39
CA ILE A 143 8.08 2.22 -22.74
C ILE A 143 6.67 1.93 -22.19
N ALA A 144 6.09 2.89 -21.46
CA ALA A 144 4.73 2.74 -20.96
C ALA A 144 3.73 2.46 -22.08
N ARG A 145 3.84 3.19 -23.19
CA ARG A 145 2.98 3.02 -24.37
C ARG A 145 3.17 1.64 -25.02
N LYS A 146 4.42 1.18 -25.17
CA LYS A 146 4.76 -0.17 -25.71
C LYS A 146 4.04 -1.27 -24.93
N HIS A 147 3.94 -1.13 -23.62
CA HIS A 147 3.31 -2.11 -22.73
C HIS A 147 1.86 -1.76 -22.36
N GLN A 148 1.26 -0.77 -23.02
CA GLN A 148 -0.13 -0.33 -22.81
C GLN A 148 -0.44 0.12 -21.36
N VAL A 149 0.57 0.65 -20.65
CA VAL A 149 0.44 1.15 -19.29
C VAL A 149 0.20 2.66 -19.32
N PRO A 150 -0.81 3.19 -18.63
CA PRO A 150 -1.02 4.63 -18.46
C PRO A 150 0.25 5.32 -17.93
N PHE A 151 0.66 6.41 -18.58
CA PHE A 151 1.85 7.17 -18.18
C PHE A 151 1.45 8.51 -17.57
N ARG A 152 2.07 8.84 -16.44
CA ARG A 152 1.93 10.15 -15.79
C ARG A 152 3.29 10.79 -15.60
N HIS A 153 3.45 11.97 -16.18
CA HIS A 153 4.62 12.82 -15.93
C HIS A 153 4.34 13.73 -14.74
N VAL A 154 5.29 13.81 -13.80
CA VAL A 154 5.21 14.71 -12.65
C VAL A 154 6.54 15.42 -12.46
N ASP A 155 6.51 16.75 -12.40
CA ASP A 155 7.67 17.54 -12.03
C ASP A 155 7.91 17.42 -10.52
N TRP A 156 9.13 17.00 -10.17
CA TRP A 156 9.54 16.79 -8.77
C TRP A 156 10.30 17.96 -8.17
N SER A 157 10.36 19.12 -8.87
CA SER A 157 10.99 20.36 -8.37
C SER A 157 10.30 20.86 -7.10
N GLN A 158 8.99 20.73 -7.02
CA GLN A 158 8.18 21.02 -5.84
C GLN A 158 7.62 19.72 -5.24
N ARG A 159 8.44 19.05 -4.40
CA ARG A 159 8.15 17.72 -3.87
C ARG A 159 6.75 17.59 -3.26
N GLN A 160 6.31 18.53 -2.43
CA GLN A 160 5.01 18.44 -1.76
C GLN A 160 3.84 18.40 -2.76
N GLN A 161 3.88 19.24 -3.80
CA GLN A 161 2.85 19.25 -4.83
C GLN A 161 2.91 17.98 -5.69
N ALA A 162 4.13 17.53 -6.03
CA ALA A 162 4.32 16.30 -6.78
C ALA A 162 3.77 15.08 -6.02
N GLU A 163 4.07 14.96 -4.73
CA GLU A 163 3.57 13.88 -3.88
C GLU A 163 2.05 13.93 -3.73
N LYS A 164 1.45 15.10 -3.48
CA LYS A 164 0.01 15.26 -3.40
C LYS A 164 -0.69 14.77 -4.68
N LYS A 165 -0.24 15.25 -5.83
CA LYS A 165 -0.77 14.84 -7.14
C LYS A 165 -0.58 13.35 -7.38
N THR A 166 0.55 12.81 -6.96
CA THR A 166 0.85 11.39 -7.08
C THR A 166 -0.08 10.55 -6.21
N LEU A 167 -0.36 10.95 -4.97
CA LEU A 167 -1.32 10.26 -4.10
C LEU A 167 -2.74 10.25 -4.70
N GLU A 168 -3.20 11.35 -5.31
CA GLU A 168 -4.47 11.40 -6.03
C GLU A 168 -4.52 10.37 -7.18
N TRP A 169 -3.43 10.21 -7.93
CA TRP A 169 -3.33 9.16 -8.95
C TRP A 169 -3.32 7.76 -8.36
N MET A 170 -2.59 7.53 -7.25
CA MET A 170 -2.59 6.22 -6.58
C MET A 170 -4.00 5.79 -6.21
N GLU A 171 -4.79 6.73 -5.71
CA GLU A 171 -6.18 6.49 -5.36
C GLU A 171 -7.05 6.23 -6.60
N SER A 172 -6.96 7.08 -7.62
CA SER A 172 -7.74 6.95 -8.86
C SER A 172 -7.44 5.63 -9.61
N TYR A 173 -6.19 5.18 -9.59
CA TYR A 173 -5.77 3.91 -10.14
C TYR A 173 -5.91 2.74 -9.17
N GLN A 174 -6.43 2.94 -7.96
CA GLN A 174 -6.59 1.90 -6.94
C GLN A 174 -5.32 1.06 -6.74
N VAL A 175 -4.20 1.74 -6.52
CA VAL A 175 -2.88 1.12 -6.43
C VAL A 175 -2.75 0.34 -5.12
N ASP A 176 -2.38 -0.94 -5.22
CA ASP A 176 -2.10 -1.79 -4.07
C ASP A 176 -0.67 -1.60 -3.55
N PHE A 177 0.31 -1.52 -4.45
CA PHE A 177 1.73 -1.36 -4.07
C PHE A 177 2.51 -0.57 -5.13
N ILE A 178 3.66 -0.05 -4.72
CA ILE A 178 4.55 0.76 -5.53
C ILE A 178 5.88 0.03 -5.73
N VAL A 179 6.40 0.06 -6.96
CA VAL A 179 7.77 -0.35 -7.26
C VAL A 179 8.56 0.88 -7.71
N LEU A 180 9.60 1.23 -6.95
CA LEU A 180 10.57 2.26 -7.31
C LEU A 180 11.66 1.61 -8.18
N ALA A 181 11.51 1.68 -9.49
CA ALA A 181 12.45 1.12 -10.46
C ALA A 181 13.49 2.19 -10.82
N ARG A 182 14.52 2.34 -10.00
CA ARG A 182 15.53 3.42 -10.11
C ARG A 182 14.89 4.81 -10.12
N PHE A 183 13.95 5.02 -9.21
CA PHE A 183 13.35 6.33 -9.01
C PHE A 183 14.25 7.18 -8.12
N MET A 184 14.98 8.12 -8.75
CA MET A 184 16.05 8.90 -8.12
C MET A 184 15.51 10.16 -7.41
N LYS A 185 14.38 10.05 -6.75
CA LYS A 185 13.76 11.12 -5.96
C LYS A 185 13.44 10.61 -4.57
N ILE A 186 13.72 11.45 -3.57
CA ILE A 186 13.43 11.13 -2.16
C ILE A 186 11.94 11.36 -1.91
N LEU A 187 11.27 10.33 -1.44
CA LEU A 187 9.88 10.40 -0.95
C LEU A 187 9.86 10.93 0.48
N SER A 188 8.86 11.75 0.81
CA SER A 188 8.68 12.21 2.19
C SER A 188 8.22 11.07 3.11
N PRO A 189 8.49 11.16 4.41
CA PRO A 189 7.93 10.21 5.39
C PRO A 189 6.42 10.08 5.27
N THR A 190 5.70 11.19 5.08
CA THR A 190 4.25 11.21 4.90
C THR A 190 3.81 10.37 3.70
N PHE A 191 4.49 10.49 2.55
CA PHE A 191 4.17 9.68 1.38
C PHE A 191 4.44 8.19 1.65
N VAL A 192 5.58 7.86 2.26
CA VAL A 192 5.96 6.48 2.59
C VAL A 192 4.96 5.85 3.56
N TRP A 193 4.43 6.61 4.53
CA TRP A 193 3.43 6.09 5.48
C TRP A 193 2.11 5.69 4.82
N HIS A 194 1.66 6.39 3.77
CA HIS A 194 0.47 5.98 3.00
C HIS A 194 0.62 4.60 2.35
N PHE A 195 1.87 4.22 2.04
CA PHE A 195 2.21 2.95 1.41
C PHE A 195 3.15 2.10 2.27
N LYS A 196 3.11 2.23 3.60
CA LYS A 196 3.94 1.42 4.51
C LYS A 196 3.75 -0.07 4.20
N ASN A 197 4.88 -0.80 4.11
CA ASN A 197 4.94 -2.22 3.73
C ASN A 197 4.39 -2.54 2.32
N ARG A 198 4.23 -1.51 1.48
CA ARG A 198 3.73 -1.63 0.10
C ARG A 198 4.62 -0.89 -0.91
N ILE A 199 5.86 -0.58 -0.56
CA ILE A 199 6.85 0.01 -1.45
C ILE A 199 8.02 -0.96 -1.58
N ILE A 200 8.34 -1.31 -2.82
CA ILE A 200 9.52 -2.09 -3.18
C ILE A 200 10.48 -1.15 -3.90
N ASN A 201 11.74 -1.06 -3.44
CA ASN A 201 12.74 -0.22 -4.08
C ASN A 201 13.84 -1.06 -4.72
N ILE A 202 14.09 -0.84 -6.00
CA ILE A 202 15.27 -1.35 -6.70
C ILE A 202 16.35 -0.28 -6.60
N HIS A 203 17.25 -0.46 -5.62
CA HIS A 203 18.33 0.48 -5.36
C HIS A 203 19.54 0.17 -6.24
N PRO A 204 20.11 1.16 -6.97
CA PRO A 204 21.24 0.92 -7.86
C PRO A 204 22.58 0.79 -7.14
N SER A 205 22.66 1.15 -5.87
CA SER A 205 23.89 1.21 -5.08
C SER A 205 24.07 -0.01 -4.20
N LEU A 206 25.32 -0.35 -3.90
CA LEU A 206 25.67 -1.41 -2.95
C LEU A 206 25.52 -0.89 -1.52
N LEU A 207 24.43 -1.21 -0.87
CA LEU A 207 24.21 -0.86 0.52
C LEU A 207 25.00 -1.78 1.46
N PRO A 208 25.53 -1.27 2.59
CA PRO A 208 25.44 0.12 3.09
C PRO A 208 26.56 1.05 2.60
N SER A 209 27.50 0.54 1.77
CA SER A 209 28.73 1.26 1.41
C SER A 209 28.50 2.50 0.54
N PHE A 210 27.43 2.49 -0.28
CA PHE A 210 27.09 3.61 -1.17
C PHE A 210 25.59 3.91 -1.04
N PRO A 211 25.19 4.77 -0.10
CA PRO A 211 23.77 5.01 0.17
C PRO A 211 23.02 5.81 -0.92
N GLY A 212 23.72 6.41 -1.89
CA GLY A 212 23.10 7.13 -3.03
C GLY A 212 22.58 8.50 -2.67
#